data_165d761686255c0d4e8c265703d7f0a9
#
_entry.id   165d761686255c0d4e8c265703d7f0a9
#
_cell.length_a   1.000
_cell.length_b   1.000
_cell.length_c   1.000
_cell.angle_alpha   90.00
_cell.angle_beta   90.00
_cell.angle_gamma   90.00
#
_symmetry.space_group_name_H-M   'P 1'
#
loop_
_entity.id
_entity.type
_entity.pdbx_description
1 polymer ?
#
loop_
_entity_poly.entity_id
_entity_poly.type
_entity_poly.pdbx_seq_one_letter_code
_entity_poly.pdbx_strand_id
1 'polypeptide(L)'
;MTQLFDSFVRAVGAAFHPRMLWLTLVPFAVAALAWLAIFWFGWEFAVGGVASLLDRTSLTSHLYSLFGSIGLAGAHAVVAPFVVVVLAIPLIVASVLVLIAALTMPAVLRHLGRGRFAALDKRRGGSWFGSLAHSIFVTFICLVLTAATIPLWIIPPLFAILPPLLWGWLSYRVMSYDALAEHASADERRAIVRRHRWPLLTIGVCTGLLGSVPTFIWASSMVVIVLFPVIAVGAVWLYIFIFVFSALWFGHYCLHALQQFRHAQGGAGDGAAGGTSSGDVLPGDASPGDASPPRLRA
;
A
#
# COMPACT_ATOMS: atom_id res chain seq x y z
N MET A 1 13.13 -14.94 11.71
CA MET A 1 13.79 -14.82 10.38
C MET A 1 13.12 -15.72 9.36
N THR A 2 12.80 -16.98 9.68
CA THR A 2 12.10 -17.92 8.77
C THR A 2 10.77 -17.41 8.24
N GLN A 3 9.93 -16.80 9.08
CA GLN A 3 8.62 -16.26 8.67
C GLN A 3 8.72 -15.11 7.64
N LEU A 4 9.75 -14.29 7.74
CA LEU A 4 9.98 -13.18 6.81
C LEU A 4 10.38 -13.71 5.44
N PHE A 5 11.24 -14.70 5.40
CA PHE A 5 11.68 -15.36 4.17
C PHE A 5 10.55 -16.17 3.52
N ASP A 6 9.80 -16.94 4.32
CA ASP A 6 8.62 -17.68 3.84
C ASP A 6 7.55 -16.78 3.23
N SER A 7 7.29 -15.62 3.86
CA SER A 7 6.33 -14.64 3.32
C SER A 7 6.85 -14.00 2.05
N PHE A 8 8.15 -13.76 1.91
CA PHE A 8 8.79 -13.26 0.71
C PHE A 8 8.65 -14.25 -0.46
N VAL A 9 9.05 -15.49 -0.27
CA VAL A 9 8.96 -16.53 -1.33
C VAL A 9 7.53 -16.70 -1.81
N ARG A 10 6.56 -16.67 -0.92
CA ARG A 10 5.13 -16.75 -1.26
C ARG A 10 4.64 -15.52 -1.99
N ALA A 11 5.10 -14.33 -1.58
CA ALA A 11 4.76 -13.10 -2.27
C ALA A 11 5.31 -13.09 -3.70
N VAL A 12 6.54 -13.57 -3.90
CA VAL A 12 7.13 -13.76 -5.24
C VAL A 12 6.28 -14.70 -6.08
N GLY A 13 5.97 -15.90 -5.56
CA GLY A 13 5.15 -16.89 -6.27
C GLY A 13 3.75 -16.36 -6.61
N ALA A 14 3.11 -15.62 -5.69
CA ALA A 14 1.82 -15.00 -5.91
C ALA A 14 1.89 -13.84 -6.91
N ALA A 15 2.95 -13.03 -6.90
CA ALA A 15 3.12 -11.89 -7.82
C ALA A 15 3.22 -12.33 -9.30
N PHE A 16 3.87 -13.48 -9.57
CA PHE A 16 3.96 -14.06 -10.91
C PHE A 16 2.72 -14.85 -11.35
N HIS A 17 1.71 -14.97 -10.48
CA HIS A 17 0.47 -15.63 -10.87
C HIS A 17 -0.28 -14.78 -11.93
N PRO A 18 -0.80 -15.37 -13.03
CA PRO A 18 -1.42 -14.61 -14.13
C PRO A 18 -2.53 -13.65 -13.68
N ARG A 19 -3.30 -14.02 -12.66
CA ARG A 19 -4.33 -13.13 -12.09
C ARG A 19 -3.74 -11.87 -11.44
N MET A 20 -2.55 -11.97 -10.83
CA MET A 20 -1.88 -10.82 -10.22
C MET A 20 -1.22 -9.95 -11.28
N LEU A 21 -0.67 -10.53 -12.35
CA LEU A 21 -0.17 -9.78 -13.50
C LEU A 21 -1.30 -8.99 -14.19
N TRP A 22 -2.47 -9.60 -14.37
CA TRP A 22 -3.66 -8.87 -14.83
C TRP A 22 -4.06 -7.74 -13.89
N LEU A 23 -3.96 -7.95 -12.58
CA LEU A 23 -4.24 -6.91 -11.59
C LEU A 23 -3.29 -5.71 -11.68
N THR A 24 -2.04 -5.90 -12.12
CA THR A 24 -1.11 -4.79 -12.38
C THR A 24 -1.45 -4.04 -13.67
N LEU A 25 -1.96 -4.77 -14.67
CA LEU A 25 -2.26 -4.19 -15.98
C LEU A 25 -3.58 -3.40 -15.99
N VAL A 26 -4.60 -3.87 -15.28
CA VAL A 26 -5.94 -3.25 -15.26
C VAL A 26 -5.93 -1.79 -14.78
N PRO A 27 -5.34 -1.44 -13.61
CA PRO A 27 -5.28 -0.04 -13.20
C PRO A 27 -4.54 0.85 -14.19
N PHE A 28 -3.45 0.33 -14.78
CA PHE A 28 -2.69 1.03 -15.80
C PHE A 28 -3.54 1.30 -17.05
N ALA A 29 -4.21 0.26 -17.57
CA ALA A 29 -5.05 0.39 -18.76
C ALA A 29 -6.24 1.35 -18.52
N VAL A 30 -6.90 1.25 -17.36
CA VAL A 30 -8.00 2.15 -16.99
C VAL A 30 -7.52 3.60 -16.89
N ALA A 31 -6.38 3.84 -16.23
CA ALA A 31 -5.81 5.19 -16.13
C ALA A 31 -5.41 5.74 -17.51
N ALA A 32 -4.74 4.93 -18.34
CA ALA A 32 -4.33 5.33 -19.67
C ALA A 32 -5.53 5.69 -20.56
N LEU A 33 -6.58 4.87 -20.55
CA LEU A 33 -7.81 5.13 -21.30
C LEU A 33 -8.55 6.38 -20.78
N ALA A 34 -8.64 6.54 -19.46
CA ALA A 34 -9.26 7.72 -18.86
C ALA A 34 -8.52 8.99 -19.25
N TRP A 35 -7.20 9.01 -19.15
CA TRP A 35 -6.38 10.17 -19.53
C TRP A 35 -6.39 10.42 -21.04
N LEU A 36 -6.38 9.36 -21.87
CA LEU A 36 -6.53 9.49 -23.31
C LEU A 36 -7.87 10.16 -23.66
N ALA A 37 -8.96 9.75 -23.01
CA ALA A 37 -10.27 10.36 -23.19
C ALA A 37 -10.29 11.84 -22.70
N ILE A 38 -9.69 12.12 -21.54
CA ILE A 38 -9.57 13.49 -21.01
C ILE A 38 -8.81 14.39 -21.98
N PHE A 39 -7.68 13.91 -22.52
CA PHE A 39 -6.92 14.66 -23.51
C PHE A 39 -7.67 14.82 -24.82
N TRP A 40 -8.37 13.77 -25.27
CA TRP A 40 -9.12 13.83 -26.53
C TRP A 40 -10.28 14.84 -26.49
N PHE A 41 -11.07 14.83 -25.42
CA PHE A 41 -12.25 15.68 -25.30
C PHE A 41 -11.97 17.00 -24.57
N GLY A 42 -10.95 17.07 -23.72
CA GLY A 42 -10.68 18.21 -22.84
C GLY A 42 -9.53 19.10 -23.33
N TRP A 43 -8.81 18.74 -24.38
CA TRP A 43 -7.62 19.46 -24.84
C TRP A 43 -7.90 20.92 -25.16
N GLU A 44 -8.86 21.18 -26.03
CA GLU A 44 -9.23 22.55 -26.45
C GLU A 44 -9.69 23.40 -25.25
N PHE A 45 -10.48 22.82 -24.37
CA PHE A 45 -10.94 23.47 -23.16
C PHE A 45 -9.79 23.80 -22.20
N ALA A 46 -8.89 22.86 -22.00
CA ALA A 46 -7.72 23.04 -21.12
C ALA A 46 -6.76 24.10 -21.66
N VAL A 47 -6.44 24.04 -22.94
CA VAL A 47 -5.55 25.01 -23.59
C VAL A 47 -6.19 26.41 -23.61
N GLY A 48 -7.48 26.52 -23.96
CA GLY A 48 -8.21 27.80 -23.93
C GLY A 48 -8.33 28.39 -22.52
N GLY A 49 -8.56 27.53 -21.52
CA GLY A 49 -8.58 27.94 -20.12
C GLY A 49 -7.25 28.47 -19.63
N VAL A 50 -6.16 27.74 -19.90
CA VAL A 50 -4.80 28.19 -19.55
C VAL A 50 -4.41 29.46 -20.32
N ALA A 51 -4.70 29.55 -21.60
CA ALA A 51 -4.43 30.77 -22.39
C ALA A 51 -5.15 31.98 -21.78
N SER A 52 -6.43 31.88 -21.45
CA SER A 52 -7.21 32.97 -20.84
C SER A 52 -6.69 33.36 -19.44
N LEU A 53 -6.13 32.41 -18.67
CA LEU A 53 -5.50 32.69 -17.39
C LEU A 53 -4.16 33.39 -17.56
N LEU A 54 -3.39 32.96 -18.52
CA LEU A 54 -2.12 33.57 -18.89
C LEU A 54 -2.31 35.01 -19.36
N ASP A 55 -3.30 35.29 -20.18
CA ASP A 55 -3.59 36.64 -20.68
C ASP A 55 -4.06 37.62 -19.59
N ARG A 56 -4.59 37.10 -18.47
CA ARG A 56 -4.98 37.92 -17.30
C ARG A 56 -3.82 38.29 -16.39
N THR A 57 -2.70 37.61 -16.50
CA THR A 57 -1.52 37.83 -15.63
C THR A 57 -0.51 38.74 -16.31
N SER A 58 -0.13 39.83 -15.66
CA SER A 58 0.87 40.79 -16.13
C SER A 58 2.29 40.18 -16.34
N LEU A 59 2.56 39.02 -15.74
CA LEU A 59 3.80 38.25 -15.92
C LEU A 59 3.97 37.74 -17.35
N THR A 60 2.88 37.42 -18.03
CA THR A 60 2.90 36.90 -19.40
C THR A 60 3.25 37.96 -20.44
N SER A 61 2.85 39.22 -20.24
CA SER A 61 3.21 40.31 -21.13
C SER A 61 4.74 40.54 -21.16
N HIS A 62 5.41 40.37 -20.02
CA HIS A 62 6.88 40.46 -19.94
C HIS A 62 7.55 39.24 -20.57
N LEU A 63 7.04 38.03 -20.39
CA LEU A 63 7.56 36.83 -21.02
C LEU A 63 7.40 36.91 -22.56
N TYR A 64 6.23 37.35 -23.02
CA TYR A 64 5.99 37.47 -24.47
C TYR A 64 6.86 38.58 -25.12
N SER A 65 7.12 39.66 -24.41
CA SER A 65 8.06 40.70 -24.92
C SER A 65 9.49 40.16 -25.01
N LEU A 66 9.91 39.32 -24.07
CA LEU A 66 11.23 38.66 -24.12
C LEU A 66 11.30 37.63 -25.27
N PHE A 67 10.27 36.81 -25.48
CA PHE A 67 10.22 35.86 -26.61
C PHE A 67 10.15 36.57 -27.97
N GLY A 68 9.43 37.69 -28.05
CA GLY A 68 9.36 38.53 -29.25
C GLY A 68 10.71 39.14 -29.62
N SER A 69 11.52 39.54 -28.63
CA SER A 69 12.87 40.07 -28.84
C SER A 69 13.90 39.05 -29.36
N ILE A 70 13.63 37.73 -29.12
CA ILE A 70 14.48 36.61 -29.57
C ILE A 70 13.97 36.02 -30.90
N GLY A 71 12.96 36.64 -31.54
CA GLY A 71 12.43 36.15 -32.83
C GLY A 71 11.43 34.98 -32.73
N LEU A 72 10.98 34.64 -31.55
CA LEU A 72 10.00 33.55 -31.29
C LEU A 72 8.56 34.11 -31.25
N ALA A 73 8.13 34.81 -32.30
CA ALA A 73 6.79 35.37 -32.41
C ALA A 73 5.67 34.33 -32.33
N GLY A 74 5.95 33.04 -32.56
CA GLY A 74 5.02 31.92 -32.41
C GLY A 74 4.91 31.32 -30.98
N ALA A 75 5.63 31.87 -30.01
CA ALA A 75 5.65 31.36 -28.64
C ALA A 75 4.25 31.30 -27.98
N HIS A 76 3.34 32.22 -28.33
CA HIS A 76 1.95 32.21 -27.86
C HIS A 76 1.20 30.90 -28.13
N ALA A 77 1.44 30.31 -29.33
CA ALA A 77 0.75 29.06 -29.70
C ALA A 77 1.31 27.82 -28.95
N VAL A 78 2.52 27.91 -28.39
CA VAL A 78 3.21 26.78 -27.77
C VAL A 78 3.16 26.82 -26.24
N VAL A 79 3.14 28.02 -25.65
CA VAL A 79 3.21 28.19 -24.18
C VAL A 79 1.99 27.59 -23.47
N ALA A 80 0.76 27.87 -23.93
CA ALA A 80 -0.43 27.33 -23.28
C ALA A 80 -0.52 25.81 -23.36
N PRO A 81 -0.34 25.14 -24.52
CA PRO A 81 -0.21 23.69 -24.59
C PRO A 81 0.89 23.11 -23.70
N PHE A 82 2.06 23.75 -23.66
CA PHE A 82 3.17 23.31 -22.82
C PHE A 82 2.80 23.36 -21.32
N VAL A 83 2.19 24.44 -20.87
CA VAL A 83 1.73 24.60 -19.48
C VAL A 83 0.68 23.54 -19.14
N VAL A 84 -0.26 23.26 -20.04
CA VAL A 84 -1.26 22.20 -19.87
C VAL A 84 -0.59 20.84 -19.66
N VAL A 85 0.38 20.51 -20.52
CA VAL A 85 1.12 19.23 -20.39
C VAL A 85 1.89 19.16 -19.09
N VAL A 86 2.60 20.22 -18.69
CA VAL A 86 3.38 20.26 -17.44
C VAL A 86 2.47 20.10 -16.22
N LEU A 87 1.29 20.75 -16.21
CA LEU A 87 0.31 20.60 -15.13
C LEU A 87 -0.38 19.23 -15.14
N ALA A 88 -0.55 18.63 -16.31
CA ALA A 88 -1.16 17.30 -16.43
C ALA A 88 -0.27 16.19 -15.83
N ILE A 89 1.05 16.31 -15.94
CA ILE A 89 1.98 15.28 -15.46
C ILE A 89 1.75 14.92 -13.97
N PRO A 90 1.81 15.86 -13.01
CA PRO A 90 1.58 15.54 -11.60
C PRO A 90 0.15 15.02 -11.35
N LEU A 91 -0.83 15.50 -12.11
CA LEU A 91 -2.22 15.07 -12.00
C LEU A 91 -2.40 13.62 -12.50
N ILE A 92 -1.75 13.25 -13.61
CA ILE A 92 -1.69 11.87 -14.11
C ILE A 92 -1.06 10.98 -13.05
N VAL A 93 0.12 11.35 -12.55
CA VAL A 93 0.83 10.55 -11.55
C VAL A 93 -0.01 10.36 -10.28
N ALA A 94 -0.59 11.44 -9.75
CA ALA A 94 -1.43 11.37 -8.56
C ALA A 94 -2.67 10.48 -8.77
N SER A 95 -3.38 10.63 -9.90
CA SER A 95 -4.56 9.82 -10.20
C SER A 95 -4.23 8.34 -10.38
N VAL A 96 -3.12 8.02 -11.06
CA VAL A 96 -2.62 6.64 -11.22
C VAL A 96 -2.29 6.04 -9.86
N LEU A 97 -1.58 6.76 -8.99
CA LEU A 97 -1.24 6.29 -7.65
C LEU A 97 -2.48 6.04 -6.78
N VAL A 98 -3.47 6.94 -6.83
CA VAL A 98 -4.73 6.77 -6.11
C VAL A 98 -5.49 5.55 -6.63
N LEU A 99 -5.56 5.36 -7.95
CA LEU A 99 -6.23 4.24 -8.57
C LEU A 99 -5.57 2.90 -8.20
N ILE A 100 -4.24 2.85 -8.22
CA ILE A 100 -3.47 1.68 -7.81
C ILE A 100 -3.74 1.36 -6.34
N ALA A 101 -3.65 2.35 -5.45
CA ALA A 101 -3.89 2.15 -4.03
C ALA A 101 -5.32 1.66 -3.75
N ALA A 102 -6.32 2.26 -4.41
CA ALA A 102 -7.73 1.91 -4.22
C ALA A 102 -8.09 0.51 -4.74
N LEU A 103 -7.48 0.06 -5.84
CA LEU A 103 -7.81 -1.22 -6.47
C LEU A 103 -6.93 -2.36 -5.98
N THR A 104 -5.64 -2.11 -5.75
CA THR A 104 -4.66 -3.17 -5.49
C THR A 104 -4.84 -3.80 -4.11
N MET A 105 -4.92 -2.99 -3.06
CA MET A 105 -4.95 -3.53 -1.70
C MET A 105 -6.19 -4.39 -1.43
N PRO A 106 -7.44 -3.98 -1.78
CA PRO A 106 -8.61 -4.82 -1.63
C PRO A 106 -8.57 -6.09 -2.49
N ALA A 107 -7.96 -6.02 -3.68
CA ALA A 107 -7.85 -7.18 -4.56
C ALA A 107 -6.85 -8.21 -4.03
N VAL A 108 -5.71 -7.76 -3.53
CA VAL A 108 -4.70 -8.60 -2.86
C VAL A 108 -5.29 -9.29 -1.64
N LEU A 109 -5.95 -8.54 -0.75
CA LEU A 109 -6.56 -9.09 0.45
C LEU A 109 -7.70 -10.08 0.14
N ARG A 110 -8.50 -9.81 -0.89
CA ARG A 110 -9.52 -10.76 -1.37
C ARG A 110 -8.92 -12.05 -1.92
N HIS A 111 -7.80 -11.95 -2.64
CA HIS A 111 -7.08 -13.11 -3.14
C HIS A 111 -6.53 -13.97 -2.00
N LEU A 112 -5.87 -13.35 -1.04
CA LEU A 112 -5.32 -14.02 0.15
C LEU A 112 -6.41 -14.63 1.03
N GLY A 113 -7.52 -13.89 1.25
CA GLY A 113 -8.66 -14.32 2.06
C GLY A 113 -9.49 -15.44 1.46
N ARG A 114 -9.50 -15.61 0.13
CA ARG A 114 -10.17 -16.76 -0.53
C ARG A 114 -9.33 -18.03 -0.54
N GLY A 115 -8.03 -17.90 -0.35
CA GLY A 115 -7.09 -19.02 -0.33
C GLY A 115 -6.76 -19.46 1.09
N ARG A 116 -5.52 -19.30 1.49
CA ARG A 116 -4.94 -19.82 2.74
C ARG A 116 -5.57 -19.26 4.02
N PHE A 117 -6.11 -18.04 3.97
CA PHE A 117 -6.67 -17.32 5.12
C PHE A 117 -8.20 -17.31 5.13
N ALA A 118 -8.86 -18.24 4.40
CA ALA A 118 -10.31 -18.33 4.31
C ALA A 118 -11.00 -18.58 5.68
N ALA A 119 -10.30 -19.25 6.58
CA ALA A 119 -10.79 -19.53 7.94
C ALA A 119 -10.58 -18.36 8.92
N LEU A 120 -9.98 -17.24 8.47
CA LEU A 120 -9.71 -16.11 9.35
C LEU A 120 -10.94 -15.21 9.44
N ASP A 121 -11.55 -15.12 10.62
CA ASP A 121 -12.70 -14.25 10.88
C ASP A 121 -12.39 -12.79 10.60
N LYS A 122 -13.29 -12.11 9.88
CA LYS A 122 -13.21 -10.68 9.56
C LYS A 122 -13.77 -9.86 10.72
N ARG A 123 -12.90 -9.29 11.53
CA ARG A 123 -13.32 -8.46 12.69
C ARG A 123 -13.44 -6.97 12.41
N ARG A 124 -13.21 -6.52 11.16
CA ARG A 124 -13.40 -5.14 10.66
C ARG A 124 -12.97 -4.04 11.66
N GLY A 125 -11.76 -4.15 12.21
CA GLY A 125 -11.22 -3.16 13.15
C GLY A 125 -10.73 -1.85 12.53
N GLY A 126 -10.88 -1.68 11.21
CA GLY A 126 -10.59 -0.45 10.46
C GLY A 126 -11.72 -0.13 9.48
N SER A 127 -12.05 1.17 9.38
CA SER A 127 -12.93 1.68 8.34
C SER A 127 -12.09 2.22 7.17
N TRP A 128 -12.69 2.34 5.99
CA TRP A 128 -12.03 2.95 4.84
C TRP A 128 -11.59 4.40 5.12
N PHE A 129 -12.45 5.17 5.80
CA PHE A 129 -12.10 6.53 6.25
C PHE A 129 -10.97 6.53 7.28
N GLY A 130 -10.94 5.55 8.18
CA GLY A 130 -9.85 5.40 9.15
C GLY A 130 -8.52 5.07 8.49
N SER A 131 -8.52 4.24 7.43
CA SER A 131 -7.33 3.94 6.62
C SER A 131 -6.84 5.21 5.90
N LEU A 132 -7.74 5.94 5.26
CA LEU A 132 -7.41 7.17 4.55
C LEU A 132 -6.85 8.24 5.50
N ALA A 133 -7.52 8.50 6.62
CA ALA A 133 -7.06 9.46 7.61
C ALA A 133 -5.70 9.07 8.22
N HIS A 134 -5.50 7.78 8.52
CA HIS A 134 -4.21 7.26 9.00
C HIS A 134 -3.11 7.45 7.96
N SER A 135 -3.39 7.13 6.70
CA SER A 135 -2.42 7.27 5.60
C SER A 135 -2.04 8.74 5.37
N ILE A 136 -3.00 9.66 5.36
CA ILE A 136 -2.74 11.10 5.24
C ILE A 136 -1.88 11.58 6.40
N PHE A 137 -2.24 11.22 7.63
CA PHE A 137 -1.50 11.64 8.83
C PHE A 137 -0.06 11.12 8.83
N VAL A 138 0.15 9.84 8.54
CA VAL A 138 1.49 9.24 8.50
C VAL A 138 2.31 9.81 7.33
N THR A 139 1.68 10.06 6.18
CA THR A 139 2.33 10.71 5.03
C THR A 139 2.77 12.12 5.39
N PHE A 140 1.92 12.89 6.06
CA PHE A 140 2.28 14.24 6.53
C PHE A 140 3.49 14.21 7.47
N ILE A 141 3.51 13.31 8.45
CA ILE A 141 4.67 13.12 9.33
C ILE A 141 5.92 12.77 8.50
N CYS A 142 5.80 11.85 7.54
CA CYS A 142 6.91 11.46 6.69
C CYS A 142 7.45 12.63 5.88
N LEU A 143 6.59 13.47 5.32
CA LEU A 143 6.98 14.69 4.60
C LEU A 143 7.72 15.69 5.49
N VAL A 144 7.22 15.92 6.71
CA VAL A 144 7.89 16.79 7.69
C VAL A 144 9.26 16.24 8.06
N LEU A 145 9.36 14.94 8.32
CA LEU A 145 10.65 14.30 8.61
C LEU A 145 11.59 14.35 7.41
N THR A 146 11.09 14.14 6.20
CA THR A 146 11.88 14.27 4.98
C THR A 146 12.40 15.71 4.83
N ALA A 147 11.54 16.71 4.99
CA ALA A 147 11.95 18.11 4.95
C ALA A 147 13.00 18.45 6.02
N ALA A 148 12.82 17.95 7.25
CA ALA A 148 13.77 18.13 8.35
C ALA A 148 15.14 17.47 8.08
N THR A 149 15.16 16.41 7.28
CA THR A 149 16.40 15.69 6.93
C THR A 149 17.13 16.28 5.71
N ILE A 150 16.51 17.18 4.93
CA ILE A 150 17.15 17.80 3.75
C ILE A 150 18.55 18.37 4.04
N PRO A 151 18.79 19.12 5.15
CA PRO A 151 20.11 19.61 5.45
C PRO A 151 21.18 18.52 5.62
N LEU A 152 20.76 17.33 6.08
CA LEU A 152 21.65 16.17 6.26
C LEU A 152 22.03 15.49 4.94
N TRP A 153 21.32 15.78 3.85
CA TRP A 153 21.59 15.21 2.52
C TRP A 153 22.89 15.73 1.90
N ILE A 154 23.45 16.79 2.44
CA ILE A 154 24.79 17.29 2.06
C ILE A 154 25.86 16.22 2.37
N ILE A 155 25.59 15.34 3.34
CA ILE A 155 26.51 14.24 3.71
C ILE A 155 26.15 13.01 2.87
N PRO A 156 26.98 12.56 1.89
CA PRO A 156 26.61 11.50 0.93
C PRO A 156 26.10 10.20 1.56
N PRO A 157 26.70 9.64 2.64
CA PRO A 157 26.19 8.41 3.25
C PRO A 157 24.80 8.59 3.88
N LEU A 158 24.50 9.77 4.45
CA LEU A 158 23.16 10.03 5.01
C LEU A 158 22.10 10.19 3.91
N PHE A 159 22.45 10.80 2.78
CA PHE A 159 21.56 10.85 1.62
C PHE A 159 21.18 9.47 1.09
N ALA A 160 22.11 8.52 1.11
CA ALA A 160 21.85 7.16 0.65
C ALA A 160 20.94 6.36 1.62
N ILE A 161 20.98 6.67 2.92
CA ILE A 161 20.31 5.89 3.97
C ILE A 161 18.97 6.49 4.40
N LEU A 162 18.91 7.81 4.62
CA LEU A 162 17.74 8.46 5.21
C LEU A 162 16.47 8.37 4.36
N PRO A 163 16.48 8.70 3.04
CA PRO A 163 15.28 8.61 2.23
C PRO A 163 14.70 7.18 2.16
N PRO A 164 15.47 6.11 1.86
CA PRO A 164 14.95 4.75 1.87
C PRO A 164 14.38 4.32 3.22
N LEU A 165 15.00 4.76 4.31
CA LEU A 165 14.52 4.45 5.66
C LEU A 165 13.18 5.15 5.97
N LEU A 166 13.04 6.43 5.62
CA LEU A 166 11.80 7.19 5.81
C LEU A 166 10.66 6.65 4.94
N TRP A 167 10.93 6.38 3.66
CA TRP A 167 9.94 5.78 2.76
C TRP A 167 9.59 4.34 3.16
N GLY A 168 10.56 3.58 3.63
CA GLY A 168 10.34 2.25 4.20
C GLY A 168 9.48 2.30 5.46
N TRP A 169 9.71 3.28 6.33
CA TRP A 169 8.88 3.53 7.51
C TRP A 169 7.45 3.92 7.13
N LEU A 170 7.27 4.79 6.12
CA LEU A 170 5.96 5.15 5.58
C LEU A 170 5.22 3.91 5.04
N SER A 171 5.89 3.14 4.18
CA SER A 171 5.33 1.92 3.60
C SER A 171 4.93 0.92 4.69
N TYR A 172 5.78 0.70 5.68
CA TYR A 172 5.47 -0.14 6.84
C TYR A 172 4.21 0.33 7.57
N ARG A 173 4.08 1.63 7.84
CA ARG A 173 2.94 2.16 8.60
C ARG A 173 1.63 2.08 7.84
N VAL A 174 1.64 2.42 6.56
CA VAL A 174 0.44 2.42 5.70
C VAL A 174 0.03 0.99 5.34
N MET A 175 0.96 0.20 4.78
CA MET A 175 0.64 -1.14 4.29
C MET A 175 0.25 -2.12 5.40
N SER A 176 0.87 -2.03 6.59
CA SER A 176 0.49 -2.89 7.72
C SER A 176 -0.89 -2.52 8.27
N TYR A 177 -1.25 -1.23 8.25
CA TYR A 177 -2.59 -0.80 8.62
C TYR A 177 -3.63 -1.39 7.67
N ASP A 178 -3.44 -1.21 6.37
CA ASP A 178 -4.37 -1.66 5.34
C ASP A 178 -4.50 -3.18 5.31
N ALA A 179 -3.38 -3.91 5.44
CA ALA A 179 -3.37 -5.37 5.47
C ALA A 179 -4.20 -5.97 6.64
N LEU A 180 -4.23 -5.28 7.77
CA LEU A 180 -4.93 -5.74 8.97
C LEU A 180 -6.31 -5.11 9.16
N ALA A 181 -6.66 -4.04 8.44
CA ALA A 181 -7.88 -3.26 8.64
C ALA A 181 -9.16 -4.08 8.51
N GLU A 182 -9.21 -5.03 7.57
CA GLU A 182 -10.40 -5.87 7.30
C GLU A 182 -10.49 -7.07 8.24
N HIS A 183 -9.36 -7.64 8.68
CA HIS A 183 -9.31 -8.93 9.37
C HIS A 183 -9.03 -8.82 10.87
N ALA A 184 -8.35 -7.78 11.35
CA ALA A 184 -7.98 -7.61 12.74
C ALA A 184 -8.83 -6.55 13.45
N SER A 185 -9.06 -6.74 14.78
CA SER A 185 -9.58 -5.66 15.62
C SER A 185 -8.52 -4.55 15.80
N ALA A 186 -8.94 -3.38 16.29
CA ALA A 186 -8.02 -2.27 16.52
C ALA A 186 -6.89 -2.64 17.51
N ASP A 187 -7.22 -3.43 18.53
CA ASP A 187 -6.27 -3.84 19.56
C ASP A 187 -5.34 -4.94 19.07
N GLU A 188 -5.87 -5.95 18.34
CA GLU A 188 -5.07 -6.98 17.67
C GLU A 188 -4.06 -6.35 16.72
N ARG A 189 -4.48 -5.37 15.90
CA ARG A 189 -3.61 -4.64 14.99
C ARG A 189 -2.50 -3.91 15.71
N ARG A 190 -2.83 -3.15 16.78
CA ARG A 190 -1.81 -2.45 17.58
C ARG A 190 -0.80 -3.40 18.20
N ALA A 191 -1.26 -4.53 18.74
CA ALA A 191 -0.41 -5.54 19.36
C ALA A 191 0.54 -6.17 18.34
N ILE A 192 0.02 -6.57 17.15
CA ILE A 192 0.81 -7.19 16.09
C ILE A 192 1.85 -6.21 15.56
N VAL A 193 1.46 -4.97 15.21
CA VAL A 193 2.37 -3.95 14.68
C VAL A 193 3.48 -3.62 15.69
N ARG A 194 3.16 -3.56 16.99
CA ARG A 194 4.16 -3.31 18.05
C ARG A 194 5.12 -4.48 18.20
N ARG A 195 4.60 -5.72 18.19
CA ARG A 195 5.41 -6.94 18.37
C ARG A 195 6.31 -7.21 17.19
N HIS A 196 5.83 -6.93 15.97
CA HIS A 196 6.53 -7.24 14.72
C HIS A 196 7.10 -6.00 14.01
N ARG A 197 7.37 -4.91 14.76
CA ARG A 197 7.84 -3.63 14.21
C ARG A 197 9.11 -3.76 13.35
N TRP A 198 10.09 -4.52 13.80
CA TRP A 198 11.36 -4.68 13.09
C TRP A 198 11.22 -5.48 11.78
N PRO A 199 10.60 -6.68 11.77
CA PRO A 199 10.32 -7.36 10.51
C PRO A 199 9.50 -6.54 9.52
N LEU A 200 8.47 -5.84 9.98
CA LEU A 200 7.64 -5.00 9.12
C LEU A 200 8.42 -3.80 8.56
N LEU A 201 9.29 -3.19 9.36
CA LEU A 201 10.19 -2.14 8.90
C LEU A 201 11.19 -2.67 7.85
N THR A 202 11.74 -3.86 8.07
CA THR A 202 12.62 -4.50 7.08
C THR A 202 11.91 -4.72 5.75
N ILE A 203 10.66 -5.25 5.77
CA ILE A 203 9.84 -5.38 4.55
C ILE A 203 9.66 -4.00 3.90
N GLY A 204 9.31 -2.98 4.69
CA GLY A 204 9.11 -1.62 4.20
C GLY A 204 10.35 -1.03 3.53
N VAL A 205 11.52 -1.18 4.15
CA VAL A 205 12.79 -0.68 3.60
C VAL A 205 13.16 -1.45 2.32
N CYS A 206 13.03 -2.79 2.32
CA CYS A 206 13.30 -3.60 1.13
C CYS A 206 12.38 -3.21 -0.03
N THR A 207 11.07 -3.04 0.22
CA THR A 207 10.12 -2.66 -0.82
C THR A 207 10.30 -1.20 -1.26
N GLY A 208 10.70 -0.30 -0.35
CA GLY A 208 11.07 1.07 -0.66
C GLY A 208 12.30 1.14 -1.58
N LEU A 209 13.32 0.34 -1.30
CA LEU A 209 14.51 0.22 -2.17
C LEU A 209 14.15 -0.38 -3.54
N LEU A 210 13.30 -1.43 -3.58
CA LEU A 210 12.79 -1.94 -4.85
C LEU A 210 12.05 -0.84 -5.65
N GLY A 211 11.26 -0.01 -4.97
CA GLY A 211 10.53 1.10 -5.57
C GLY A 211 11.42 2.18 -6.20
N SER A 212 12.70 2.26 -5.84
CA SER A 212 13.65 3.18 -6.48
C SER A 212 14.19 2.68 -7.83
N VAL A 213 14.10 1.37 -8.10
CA VAL A 213 14.62 0.75 -9.33
C VAL A 213 14.03 1.37 -10.61
N PRO A 214 12.68 1.53 -10.74
CA PRO A 214 12.12 2.19 -11.93
C PRO A 214 12.61 3.63 -12.10
N THR A 215 12.87 4.35 -11.02
CA THR A 215 13.40 5.72 -11.06
C THR A 215 14.80 5.76 -11.63
N PHE A 216 15.66 4.82 -11.25
CA PHE A 216 17.00 4.70 -11.83
C PHE A 216 16.95 4.35 -13.32
N ILE A 217 16.08 3.43 -13.72
CA ILE A 217 15.86 3.07 -15.13
C ILE A 217 15.39 4.31 -15.92
N TRP A 218 14.44 5.04 -15.38
CA TRP A 218 13.90 6.23 -16.00
C TRP A 218 14.97 7.35 -16.14
N ALA A 219 15.72 7.62 -15.08
CA ALA A 219 16.77 8.63 -15.07
C ALA A 219 17.91 8.31 -16.06
N SER A 220 18.32 7.04 -16.15
CA SER A 220 19.34 6.61 -17.11
C SER A 220 18.85 6.59 -18.55
N SER A 221 17.54 6.46 -18.80
CA SER A 221 16.96 6.44 -20.14
C SER A 221 16.91 7.80 -20.83
N MET A 222 17.10 8.91 -20.11
CA MET A 222 17.21 10.24 -20.70
C MET A 222 18.36 10.37 -21.70
N VAL A 223 19.39 9.50 -21.62
CA VAL A 223 20.49 9.43 -22.57
C VAL A 223 20.01 8.92 -23.94
N VAL A 224 18.91 8.15 -23.99
CA VAL A 224 18.38 7.54 -25.23
C VAL A 224 16.97 8.10 -25.51
N ILE A 225 16.92 9.34 -26.00
CA ILE A 225 15.66 10.08 -26.22
C ILE A 225 14.65 9.30 -27.09
N VAL A 226 15.10 8.55 -28.06
CA VAL A 226 14.23 7.78 -28.99
C VAL A 226 13.50 6.64 -28.27
N LEU A 227 14.14 5.96 -27.33
CA LEU A 227 13.53 4.86 -26.56
C LEU A 227 12.82 5.33 -25.31
N PHE A 228 12.97 6.60 -24.94
CA PHE A 228 12.41 7.17 -23.71
C PHE A 228 10.92 6.86 -23.50
N PRO A 229 10.00 7.01 -24.48
CA PRO A 229 8.58 6.70 -24.25
C PRO A 229 8.33 5.23 -23.89
N VAL A 230 9.03 4.29 -24.54
CA VAL A 230 8.89 2.86 -24.28
C VAL A 230 9.42 2.50 -22.89
N ILE A 231 10.59 3.05 -22.55
CA ILE A 231 11.22 2.83 -21.23
C ILE A 231 10.36 3.45 -20.12
N ALA A 232 9.77 4.63 -20.36
CA ALA A 232 8.89 5.29 -19.41
C ALA A 232 7.64 4.44 -19.11
N VAL A 233 6.98 3.89 -20.13
CA VAL A 233 5.85 2.99 -19.97
C VAL A 233 6.24 1.73 -19.18
N GLY A 234 7.38 1.13 -19.53
CA GLY A 234 7.92 -0.05 -18.83
C GLY A 234 8.25 0.25 -17.36
N ALA A 235 8.85 1.42 -17.07
CA ALA A 235 9.16 1.84 -15.71
C ALA A 235 7.90 2.07 -14.86
N VAL A 236 6.86 2.67 -15.42
CA VAL A 236 5.56 2.83 -14.74
C VAL A 236 4.93 1.47 -14.45
N TRP A 237 4.92 0.55 -15.42
CA TRP A 237 4.42 -0.80 -15.20
C TRP A 237 5.23 -1.53 -14.12
N LEU A 238 6.56 -1.44 -14.13
CA LEU A 238 7.43 -2.02 -13.11
C LEU A 238 7.14 -1.44 -11.73
N TYR A 239 6.87 -0.13 -11.63
CA TYR A 239 6.47 0.51 -10.39
C TYR A 239 5.17 -0.07 -9.83
N ILE A 240 4.16 -0.27 -10.68
CA ILE A 240 2.90 -0.91 -10.29
C ILE A 240 3.14 -2.35 -9.83
N PHE A 241 3.96 -3.10 -10.55
CA PHE A 241 4.31 -4.48 -10.19
C PHE A 241 4.98 -4.55 -8.81
N ILE A 242 5.95 -3.67 -8.53
CA ILE A 242 6.63 -3.59 -7.23
C ILE A 242 5.63 -3.22 -6.12
N PHE A 243 4.68 -2.33 -6.40
CA PHE A 243 3.64 -1.98 -5.43
C PHE A 243 2.74 -3.18 -5.10
N VAL A 244 2.26 -3.92 -6.10
CA VAL A 244 1.47 -5.15 -5.92
C VAL A 244 2.27 -6.21 -5.14
N PHE A 245 3.53 -6.40 -5.50
CA PHE A 245 4.43 -7.29 -4.78
C PHE A 245 4.58 -6.89 -3.30
N SER A 246 4.75 -5.61 -3.03
CA SER A 246 4.83 -5.06 -1.66
C SER A 246 3.56 -5.35 -0.88
N ALA A 247 2.39 -5.11 -1.48
CA ALA A 247 1.09 -5.38 -0.87
C ALA A 247 0.91 -6.88 -0.56
N LEU A 248 1.35 -7.77 -1.45
CA LEU A 248 1.34 -9.22 -1.24
C LEU A 248 2.26 -9.62 -0.08
N TRP A 249 3.47 -9.10 -0.02
CA TRP A 249 4.43 -9.42 1.04
C TRP A 249 3.93 -8.97 2.41
N PHE A 250 3.47 -7.72 2.54
CA PHE A 250 2.85 -7.22 3.76
C PHE A 250 1.59 -8.02 4.12
N GLY A 251 0.73 -8.33 3.14
CA GLY A 251 -0.49 -9.11 3.34
C GLY A 251 -0.20 -10.51 3.88
N HIS A 252 0.71 -11.25 3.25
CA HIS A 252 1.11 -12.59 3.71
C HIS A 252 1.71 -12.55 5.12
N TYR A 253 2.60 -11.60 5.39
CA TYR A 253 3.23 -11.49 6.70
C TYR A 253 2.23 -11.11 7.80
N CYS A 254 1.43 -10.09 7.59
CA CYS A 254 0.47 -9.58 8.57
C CYS A 254 -0.64 -10.58 8.88
N LEU A 255 -1.20 -11.24 7.86
CA LEU A 255 -2.26 -12.24 8.07
C LEU A 255 -1.73 -13.50 8.76
N HIS A 256 -0.51 -13.91 8.45
CA HIS A 256 0.13 -15.03 9.16
C HIS A 256 0.41 -14.67 10.63
N ALA A 257 0.90 -13.47 10.90
CA ALA A 257 1.11 -12.98 12.27
C ALA A 257 -0.21 -12.89 13.06
N LEU A 258 -1.31 -12.46 12.42
CA LEU A 258 -2.64 -12.44 13.01
C LEU A 258 -3.14 -13.83 13.34
N GLN A 259 -2.95 -14.79 12.44
CA GLN A 259 -3.32 -16.19 12.67
C GLN A 259 -2.59 -16.77 13.88
N GLN A 260 -1.27 -16.58 13.97
CA GLN A 260 -0.49 -17.03 15.12
C GLN A 260 -0.93 -16.36 16.43
N PHE A 261 -1.21 -15.07 16.38
CA PHE A 261 -1.67 -14.29 17.53
C PHE A 261 -2.99 -14.86 18.10
N ARG A 262 -3.96 -15.19 17.23
CA ARG A 262 -5.23 -15.79 17.64
C ARG A 262 -5.09 -17.21 18.16
N HIS A 263 -4.23 -18.04 17.54
CA HIS A 263 -3.96 -19.38 18.05
C HIS A 263 -3.33 -19.35 19.44
N ALA A 264 -2.43 -18.40 19.70
CA ALA A 264 -1.83 -18.25 21.02
C ALA A 264 -2.82 -17.80 22.10
N GLN A 265 -3.83 -17.00 21.75
CA GLN A 265 -4.90 -16.58 22.67
C GLN A 265 -5.91 -17.70 22.94
N GLY A 266 -6.27 -18.49 21.91
CA GLY A 266 -7.20 -19.63 22.06
C GLY A 266 -6.60 -20.73 22.93
N GLY A 267 -5.32 -21.07 22.73
CA GLY A 267 -4.64 -22.08 23.55
C GLY A 267 -4.44 -21.67 25.02
N ALA A 268 -4.33 -20.35 25.29
CA ALA A 268 -4.26 -19.84 26.65
C ALA A 268 -5.63 -19.90 27.38
N GLY A 269 -6.73 -19.76 26.61
CA GLY A 269 -8.10 -19.88 27.16
C GLY A 269 -8.47 -21.31 27.55
N ASP A 270 -8.10 -22.29 26.73
CA ASP A 270 -8.35 -23.71 27.01
C ASP A 270 -7.50 -24.26 28.17
N GLY A 271 -6.27 -23.78 28.32
CA GLY A 271 -5.42 -24.13 29.46
C GLY A 271 -5.91 -23.57 30.81
N ALA A 272 -6.58 -22.41 30.79
CA ALA A 272 -7.15 -21.82 32.00
C ALA A 272 -8.50 -22.47 32.41
N ALA A 273 -9.27 -22.99 31.44
CA ALA A 273 -10.52 -23.69 31.70
C ALA A 273 -10.32 -25.15 32.14
N GLY A 274 -9.22 -25.77 31.76
CA GLY A 274 -8.84 -27.15 32.15
C GLY A 274 -8.24 -27.29 33.55
N GLY A 275 -7.83 -26.17 34.17
CA GLY A 275 -7.16 -26.16 35.48
C GLY A 275 -8.07 -26.14 36.71
N THR A 276 -9.41 -25.99 36.54
CA THR A 276 -10.35 -25.89 37.68
C THR A 276 -11.20 -27.10 37.89
N SER A 277 -11.00 -28.22 37.21
CA SER A 277 -11.79 -29.43 37.33
C SER A 277 -11.02 -30.63 37.91
N SER A 278 -9.98 -30.43 38.69
CA SER A 278 -9.29 -31.51 39.36
C SER A 278 -9.01 -31.17 40.82
N GLY A 279 -10.04 -31.09 41.60
CA GLY A 279 -9.93 -30.95 43.06
C GLY A 279 -11.26 -31.26 43.72
N ASP A 280 -11.26 -32.29 44.53
CA ASP A 280 -12.25 -32.75 45.49
C ASP A 280 -13.34 -33.70 44.99
N VAL A 281 -12.98 -34.97 44.86
CA VAL A 281 -13.82 -36.09 45.27
C VAL A 281 -13.18 -36.71 46.50
N LEU A 282 -13.62 -36.29 47.68
CA LEU A 282 -13.37 -36.99 48.94
C LEU A 282 -14.07 -38.35 48.91
N PRO A 283 -13.45 -39.46 49.31
CA PRO A 283 -14.12 -40.72 49.53
C PRO A 283 -14.68 -40.73 50.96
N GLY A 284 -15.98 -40.74 51.08
CA GLY A 284 -16.65 -40.77 52.39
C GLY A 284 -18.03 -41.37 52.32
N ASP A 285 -18.10 -42.58 52.86
CA ASP A 285 -19.17 -43.30 53.51
C ASP A 285 -20.11 -44.19 52.70
N ALA A 286 -19.80 -45.44 52.81
CA ALA A 286 -20.69 -46.55 52.64
C ALA A 286 -21.69 -46.61 53.80
N SER A 287 -23.00 -46.70 53.52
CA SER A 287 -24.01 -47.28 54.42
C SER A 287 -25.02 -48.10 53.60
N PRO A 288 -25.24 -49.36 54.01
CA PRO A 288 -26.07 -50.29 53.26
C PRO A 288 -27.50 -50.25 53.74
N GLY A 289 -28.44 -50.46 52.88
CA GLY A 289 -29.85 -50.81 53.25
C GLY A 289 -30.92 -50.03 52.47
N ASP A 290 -31.46 -50.58 51.45
CA ASP A 290 -32.74 -51.16 51.48
C ASP A 290 -33.17 -51.75 50.13
N ALA A 291 -33.58 -52.98 50.20
CA ALA A 291 -34.10 -53.74 49.07
C ALA A 291 -35.59 -53.51 48.93
N SER A 292 -36.11 -53.19 47.76
CA SER A 292 -37.50 -53.46 47.40
C SER A 292 -37.69 -53.62 45.90
N PRO A 293 -38.47 -54.55 45.42
CA PRO A 293 -38.46 -55.15 44.10
C PRO A 293 -39.37 -54.39 43.08
N PRO A 294 -39.33 -54.80 41.80
CA PRO A 294 -39.94 -54.05 40.72
C PRO A 294 -41.43 -54.28 40.58
N ARG A 295 -42.17 -53.21 40.24
CA ARG A 295 -43.55 -53.35 39.75
C ARG A 295 -43.61 -53.11 38.25
N LEU A 296 -43.84 -54.17 37.51
CA LEU A 296 -44.44 -54.22 36.20
C LEU A 296 -45.85 -53.65 36.18
N ARG A 297 -46.20 -52.85 35.15
CA ARG A 297 -47.52 -52.68 34.50
C ARG A 297 -47.40 -51.37 33.66
N ALA A 298 -47.94 -51.28 32.53
CA ALA A 298 -48.62 -51.99 31.45
C ALA A 298 -48.47 -51.09 30.23
#